data_6c8176ac57534cac30a11efdf30bc30c
#
_entry.id   6c8176ac57534cac30a11efdf30bc30c
#
_cell.length_a   1.000
_cell.length_b   1.000
_cell.length_c   1.000
_cell.angle_alpha   90.00
_cell.angle_beta   90.00
_cell.angle_gamma   90.00
#
_symmetry.space_group_name_H-M   'P 1'
#
loop_
_entity.id
_entity.type
_entity.pdbx_description
1 polymer ?
#
loop_
_entity_poly.entity_id
_entity_poly.type
_entity_poly.pdbx_seq_one_letter_code
_entity_poly.pdbx_strand_id
1 'polypeptide(L)'
;LRDSTDPGKMFEWLESELKASEAKGQLVYIIGHIPPGDFIYEWGERFSALVDRYSYTIRGQFYGHTHHDQAGVFFSQTNPNKLVNYCLIAPSLQCGKHPQYRIMEVDYDTLQVVDFAQYT
;
A
#
# COMPACT_ATOMS: atom_id res chain seq x y z
N LEU A 1 10.49 -20.92 -19.45
CA LEU A 1 10.84 -20.43 -18.11
C LEU A 1 10.48 -18.95 -18.05
N ARG A 2 9.43 -18.60 -17.34
CA ARG A 2 9.16 -17.18 -17.05
C ARG A 2 10.27 -16.68 -16.14
N ASP A 3 10.93 -15.60 -16.56
CA ASP A 3 11.87 -14.91 -15.69
C ASP A 3 11.10 -14.39 -14.48
N SER A 4 11.32 -15.00 -13.32
CA SER A 4 10.65 -14.66 -12.05
C SER A 4 11.27 -13.45 -11.36
N THR A 5 12.24 -12.79 -12.02
CA THR A 5 13.10 -11.80 -11.38
C THR A 5 12.69 -10.34 -11.61
N ASP A 6 11.43 -9.99 -11.71
CA ASP A 6 10.98 -8.60 -11.93
C ASP A 6 11.07 -8.16 -13.41
N PRO A 7 10.29 -8.79 -14.31
CA PRO A 7 10.38 -8.57 -15.76
C PRO A 7 10.07 -7.11 -16.19
N GLY A 8 9.33 -6.37 -15.37
CA GLY A 8 9.01 -4.96 -15.60
C GLY A 8 9.92 -4.01 -14.83
N LYS A 9 10.88 -4.51 -14.06
CA LYS A 9 11.74 -3.73 -13.16
C LYS A 9 10.96 -2.85 -12.18
N MET A 10 9.75 -3.25 -11.82
CA MET A 10 8.88 -2.48 -10.94
C MET A 10 9.37 -2.53 -9.49
N PHE A 11 9.86 -3.67 -9.02
CA PHE A 11 10.42 -3.78 -7.68
C PHE A 11 11.75 -3.06 -7.56
N GLU A 12 12.62 -3.17 -8.58
CA GLU A 12 13.88 -2.41 -8.65
C GLU A 12 13.60 -0.89 -8.58
N TRP A 13 12.64 -0.43 -9.37
CA TRP A 13 12.21 0.97 -9.34
C TRP A 13 11.65 1.37 -7.98
N LEU A 14 10.67 0.62 -7.44
CA LEU A 14 10.04 0.93 -6.16
C LEU A 14 11.07 0.98 -5.02
N GLU A 15 11.98 0.01 -4.97
CA GLU A 15 13.04 -0.01 -3.96
C GLU A 15 13.97 1.20 -4.09
N SER A 16 14.33 1.60 -5.31
CA SER A 16 15.16 2.78 -5.56
C SER A 16 14.50 4.07 -5.08
N GLU A 17 13.20 4.24 -5.34
CA GLU A 17 12.42 5.40 -4.89
C GLU A 17 12.28 5.44 -3.36
N LEU A 18 11.99 4.30 -2.72
CA LEU A 18 11.88 4.21 -1.28
C LEU A 18 13.22 4.51 -0.59
N LYS A 19 14.31 3.98 -1.14
CA LYS A 19 15.67 4.25 -0.66
C LYS A 19 16.06 5.73 -0.80
N ALA A 20 15.72 6.34 -1.94
CA ALA A 20 15.99 7.75 -2.17
C ALA A 20 15.17 8.65 -1.24
N SER A 21 13.92 8.30 -0.98
CA SER A 21 13.02 9.01 -0.06
C SER A 21 13.51 8.89 1.40
N GLU A 22 13.88 7.67 1.82
CA GLU A 22 14.46 7.43 3.15
C GLU A 22 15.71 8.28 3.37
N ALA A 23 16.63 8.32 2.40
CA ALA A 23 17.86 9.10 2.48
C ALA A 23 17.64 10.62 2.60
N LYS A 24 16.49 11.11 2.11
CA LYS A 24 16.07 12.51 2.20
C LYS A 24 15.16 12.82 3.38
N GLY A 25 14.81 11.81 4.19
CA GLY A 25 13.83 11.94 5.27
C GLY A 25 12.41 12.21 4.75
N GLN A 26 12.12 11.86 3.51
CA GLN A 26 10.79 12.03 2.91
C GLN A 26 9.88 10.85 3.27
N LEU A 27 8.59 11.15 3.43
CA LEU A 27 7.54 10.16 3.67
C LEU A 27 6.80 9.88 2.37
N VAL A 28 6.35 8.64 2.19
CA VAL A 28 5.80 8.15 0.93
C VAL A 28 4.40 7.58 1.15
N TYR A 29 3.48 7.92 0.25
CA TYR A 29 2.24 7.19 0.02
C TYR A 29 2.39 6.30 -1.21
N ILE A 30 1.97 5.04 -1.08
CA ILE A 30 1.87 4.13 -2.21
C ILE A 30 0.42 4.14 -2.70
N ILE A 31 0.25 4.39 -4.00
CA ILE A 31 -1.06 4.36 -4.65
C ILE A 31 -1.00 3.33 -5.77
N GLY A 32 -1.92 2.39 -5.74
CA GLY A 32 -2.04 1.33 -6.73
C GLY A 32 -3.48 0.96 -7.02
N HIS A 33 -3.72 0.16 -8.06
CA HIS A 33 -5.07 -0.32 -8.36
C HIS A 33 -5.36 -1.64 -7.64
N ILE A 34 -4.56 -2.67 -7.87
CA ILE A 34 -4.73 -4.00 -7.28
C ILE A 34 -4.09 -4.01 -5.88
N PRO A 35 -4.81 -4.41 -4.83
CA PRO A 35 -4.25 -4.49 -3.49
C PRO A 35 -3.26 -5.67 -3.37
N PRO A 36 -2.27 -5.57 -2.46
CA PRO A 36 -1.25 -6.61 -2.31
C PRO A 36 -1.77 -8.01 -1.99
N GLY A 37 -2.94 -8.12 -1.37
CA GLY A 37 -3.59 -9.41 -1.10
C GLY A 37 -4.00 -10.18 -2.36
N ASP A 38 -4.14 -9.50 -3.49
CA ASP A 38 -4.48 -10.10 -4.80
C ASP A 38 -3.24 -10.29 -5.69
N PHE A 39 -2.04 -10.03 -5.19
CA PHE A 39 -0.81 -10.30 -5.92
C PHE A 39 -0.56 -11.81 -6.03
N ILE A 40 0.13 -12.21 -7.10
CA ILE A 40 0.70 -13.57 -7.18
C ILE A 40 1.63 -13.74 -5.98
N TYR A 41 1.54 -14.90 -5.31
CA TYR A 41 2.18 -15.16 -4.02
C TYR A 41 3.63 -14.69 -3.91
N GLU A 42 4.49 -15.08 -4.85
CA GLU A 42 5.91 -14.74 -4.85
C GLU A 42 6.16 -13.21 -4.88
N TRP A 43 5.32 -12.49 -5.59
CA TRP A 43 5.43 -11.03 -5.68
C TRP A 43 4.80 -10.34 -4.48
N GLY A 44 3.76 -10.93 -3.89
CA GLY A 44 3.21 -10.49 -2.62
C GLY A 44 4.23 -10.55 -1.49
N GLU A 45 4.98 -11.64 -1.39
CA GLU A 45 6.06 -11.80 -0.42
C GLU A 45 7.18 -10.78 -0.61
N ARG A 46 7.64 -10.58 -1.86
CA ARG A 46 8.66 -9.56 -2.17
C ARG A 46 8.19 -8.15 -1.84
N PHE A 47 6.94 -7.83 -2.16
CA PHE A 47 6.34 -6.55 -1.82
C PHE A 47 6.25 -6.36 -0.31
N SER A 48 5.80 -7.37 0.42
CA SER A 48 5.71 -7.35 1.88
C SER A 48 7.08 -7.14 2.55
N ALA A 49 8.13 -7.74 1.99
CA ALA A 49 9.50 -7.52 2.46
C ALA A 49 9.97 -6.07 2.25
N LEU A 50 9.64 -5.44 1.12
CA LEU A 50 9.91 -4.02 0.90
C LEU A 50 9.12 -3.13 1.87
N VAL A 51 7.85 -3.43 2.10
CA VAL A 51 7.01 -2.70 3.05
C VAL A 51 7.56 -2.79 4.47
N ASP A 52 8.00 -3.97 4.92
CA ASP A 52 8.64 -4.14 6.23
C ASP A 52 9.94 -3.32 6.32
N ARG A 53 10.82 -3.45 5.31
CA ARG A 53 12.10 -2.73 5.28
C ARG A 53 11.95 -1.22 5.33
N TYR A 54 10.94 -0.67 4.65
CA TYR A 54 10.69 0.76 4.53
C TYR A 54 9.45 1.23 5.32
N SER A 55 9.05 0.50 6.35
CA SER A 55 7.84 0.76 7.14
C SER A 55 7.81 2.15 7.79
N TYR A 56 8.97 2.74 8.10
CA TYR A 56 9.07 4.10 8.63
C TYR A 56 8.98 5.19 7.55
N THR A 57 9.23 4.85 6.30
CA THR A 57 9.14 5.74 5.14
C THR A 57 7.74 5.72 4.54
N ILE A 58 7.11 4.54 4.46
CA ILE A 58 5.77 4.35 3.91
C ILE A 58 4.73 4.73 4.97
N ARG A 59 3.96 5.78 4.75
CA ARG A 59 2.95 6.30 5.69
C ARG A 59 1.54 5.86 5.40
N GLY A 60 1.25 5.37 4.23
CA GLY A 60 -0.04 4.83 3.86
C GLY A 60 0.00 4.18 2.49
N GLN A 61 -0.93 3.26 2.28
CA GLN A 61 -1.08 2.56 1.01
C GLN A 61 -2.55 2.56 0.64
N PHE A 62 -2.87 2.94 -0.61
CA PHE A 62 -4.23 3.15 -1.06
C PHE A 62 -4.50 2.40 -2.36
N TYR A 63 -5.53 1.57 -2.36
CA TYR A 63 -5.89 0.68 -3.46
C TYR A 63 -7.39 0.73 -3.78
N GLY A 64 -7.75 0.07 -4.87
CA GLY A 64 -9.12 -0.12 -5.32
C GLY A 64 -9.38 -1.58 -5.71
N HIS A 65 -9.84 -1.82 -6.92
CA HIS A 65 -10.02 -3.12 -7.57
C HIS A 65 -11.19 -3.95 -7.05
N THR A 66 -11.28 -4.21 -5.77
CA THR A 66 -12.28 -5.12 -5.18
C THR A 66 -13.69 -4.53 -5.16
N HIS A 67 -13.83 -3.21 -5.32
CA HIS A 67 -15.07 -2.45 -5.19
C HIS A 67 -15.73 -2.54 -3.81
N HIS A 68 -14.96 -2.91 -2.79
CA HIS A 68 -15.43 -3.02 -1.41
C HIS A 68 -14.58 -2.13 -0.49
N ASP A 69 -15.19 -1.72 0.62
CA ASP A 69 -14.48 -1.09 1.70
C ASP A 69 -13.72 -2.15 2.50
N GLN A 70 -12.40 -2.16 2.36
CA GLN A 70 -11.53 -3.15 2.98
C GLN A 70 -10.25 -2.50 3.48
N ALA A 71 -9.60 -3.18 4.40
CA ALA A 71 -8.25 -2.86 4.86
C ALA A 71 -7.40 -4.12 4.92
N GLY A 72 -6.11 -3.96 4.65
CA GLY A 72 -5.11 -5.01 4.85
C GLY A 72 -4.03 -4.54 5.80
N VAL A 73 -3.32 -5.47 6.40
CA VAL A 73 -2.23 -5.21 7.33
C VAL A 73 -0.98 -5.98 6.94
N PHE A 74 0.18 -5.39 7.24
CA PHE A 74 1.48 -6.01 7.01
C PHE A 74 2.15 -6.28 8.34
N PHE A 75 2.67 -7.49 8.47
CA PHE A 75 3.47 -7.90 9.63
C PHE A 75 4.95 -7.97 9.26
N SER A 76 5.81 -7.81 10.26
CA SER A 76 7.24 -7.90 10.06
C SER A 76 7.66 -9.30 9.60
N GLN A 77 8.59 -9.34 8.66
CA GLN A 77 9.19 -10.60 8.17
C GLN A 77 9.97 -11.36 9.26
N THR A 78 10.40 -10.65 10.30
CA THR A 78 11.17 -11.24 11.40
C THR A 78 10.37 -11.42 12.69
N ASN A 79 9.19 -10.81 12.80
CA ASN A 79 8.30 -10.94 13.95
C ASN A 79 6.83 -10.92 13.51
N PRO A 80 6.18 -12.08 13.38
CA PRO A 80 4.81 -12.18 12.88
C PRO A 80 3.74 -11.53 13.79
N ASN A 81 4.12 -11.14 15.02
CA ASN A 81 3.22 -10.42 15.93
C ASN A 81 3.40 -8.88 15.87
N LYS A 82 4.36 -8.40 15.08
CA LYS A 82 4.62 -6.97 14.93
C LYS A 82 3.96 -6.44 13.66
N LEU A 83 2.91 -5.63 13.82
CA LEU A 83 2.33 -4.84 12.73
C LEU A 83 3.33 -3.77 12.29
N VAL A 84 3.58 -3.65 10.99
CA VAL A 84 4.56 -2.69 10.44
C VAL A 84 3.93 -1.68 9.48
N ASN A 85 2.83 -2.04 8.82
CA ASN A 85 2.13 -1.13 7.91
C ASN A 85 0.69 -1.61 7.65
N TYR A 86 -0.09 -0.80 6.92
CA TYR A 86 -1.45 -1.11 6.52
C TYR A 86 -1.75 -0.59 5.12
N CYS A 87 -2.81 -1.11 4.51
CA CYS A 87 -3.37 -0.56 3.29
C CYS A 87 -4.88 -0.36 3.42
N LEU A 88 -5.39 0.66 2.76
CA LEU A 88 -6.81 0.96 2.66
C LEU A 88 -7.27 0.73 1.22
N ILE A 89 -8.35 -0.03 1.07
CA ILE A 89 -8.94 -0.34 -0.22
C ILE A 89 -10.28 0.38 -0.28
N ALA A 90 -10.38 1.33 -1.20
CA ALA A 90 -11.59 2.12 -1.35
C ALA A 90 -12.63 1.41 -2.22
N PRO A 91 -13.93 1.59 -1.94
CA PRO A 91 -14.98 1.18 -2.85
C PRO A 91 -14.93 1.99 -4.15
N SER A 92 -15.77 1.61 -5.11
CA SER A 92 -15.70 2.11 -6.49
C SER A 92 -16.63 3.28 -6.74
N LEU A 93 -16.18 4.22 -7.60
CA LEU A 93 -17.04 5.22 -8.25
C LEU A 93 -17.76 4.63 -9.49
N GLN A 94 -17.45 3.42 -9.91
CA GLN A 94 -18.06 2.79 -11.07
C GLN A 94 -19.57 2.73 -10.92
N CYS A 95 -20.30 3.05 -12.00
CA CYS A 95 -21.75 3.01 -12.06
C CYS A 95 -22.29 1.62 -11.71
N GLY A 96 -22.72 1.47 -10.50
CA GLY A 96 -23.42 0.35 -9.93
C GLY A 96 -24.53 0.91 -9.05
N LYS A 97 -25.03 0.12 -8.13
CA LYS A 97 -26.15 0.56 -7.28
C LYS A 97 -25.75 1.69 -6.29
N HIS A 98 -24.48 1.79 -5.94
CA HIS A 98 -23.97 2.74 -4.94
C HIS A 98 -22.52 3.17 -5.25
N PRO A 99 -22.30 4.15 -6.15
CA PRO A 99 -20.97 4.71 -6.35
C PRO A 99 -20.49 5.37 -5.06
N GLN A 100 -19.23 5.13 -4.70
CA GLN A 100 -18.69 5.59 -3.41
C GLN A 100 -17.32 6.21 -3.59
N TYR A 101 -17.04 7.23 -2.78
CA TYR A 101 -15.72 7.82 -2.65
C TYR A 101 -15.38 8.10 -1.19
N ARG A 102 -14.11 8.28 -0.91
CA ARG A 102 -13.61 8.48 0.45
C ARG A 102 -12.75 9.74 0.50
N ILE A 103 -12.99 10.54 1.54
CA ILE A 103 -12.11 11.65 1.92
C ILE A 103 -11.34 11.20 3.16
N MET A 104 -10.02 11.30 3.11
CA MET A 104 -9.15 10.91 4.23
C MET A 104 -8.65 12.15 4.95
N GLU A 105 -8.69 12.11 6.27
CA GLU A 105 -8.06 13.07 7.14
C GLU A 105 -6.66 12.60 7.50
N VAL A 106 -5.68 13.47 7.33
CA VAL A 106 -4.27 13.16 7.53
C VAL A 106 -3.69 14.11 8.55
N ASP A 107 -3.00 13.59 9.54
CA ASP A 107 -2.22 14.39 10.48
C ASP A 107 -1.07 15.10 9.74
N TYR A 108 -0.99 16.40 9.92
CA TYR A 108 -0.06 17.25 9.17
C TYR A 108 1.40 16.97 9.46
N ASP A 109 1.73 16.63 10.70
CA ASP A 109 3.12 16.45 11.15
C ASP A 109 3.63 15.03 10.85
N THR A 110 2.77 14.04 11.04
CA THR A 110 3.15 12.62 10.90
C THR A 110 2.79 12.02 9.54
N LEU A 111 1.90 12.69 8.78
CA LEU A 111 1.31 12.21 7.53
C LEU A 111 0.57 10.86 7.68
N GLN A 112 0.17 10.51 8.90
CA GLN A 112 -0.66 9.34 9.14
C GLN A 112 -2.13 9.63 8.79
N VAL A 113 -2.82 8.67 8.21
CA VAL A 113 -4.28 8.74 8.11
C VAL A 113 -4.85 8.55 9.50
N VAL A 114 -5.59 9.53 10.00
CA VAL A 114 -6.18 9.53 11.35
C VAL A 114 -7.68 9.28 11.33
N ASP A 115 -8.35 9.60 10.23
CA ASP A 115 -9.78 9.34 10.04
C ASP A 115 -10.14 9.33 8.55
N PHE A 116 -11.34 8.89 8.22
CA PHE A 116 -11.91 9.04 6.89
C PHE A 116 -13.42 9.12 6.92
N ALA A 117 -13.99 9.85 5.96
CA ALA A 117 -15.42 9.89 5.68
C ALA A 117 -15.70 9.24 4.32
N GLN A 118 -16.68 8.34 4.29
CA GLN A 118 -17.12 7.68 3.08
C GLN A 118 -18.47 8.21 2.65
N TYR A 119 -18.63 8.49 1.36
CA TYR A 119 -19.81 9.05 0.76
C TYR A 119 -20.36 8.12 -0.34
N THR A 120 -21.67 8.03 -0.40
CA THR A 120 -22.43 7.27 -1.41
C THR A 120 -23.28 8.22 -2.23
#